data_53b599ab6a74f3d0feca07d3f2da6af7
#
_entry.id   53b599ab6a74f3d0feca07d3f2da6af7
#
_cell.length_a   1.000
_cell.length_b   1.000
_cell.length_c   1.000
_cell.angle_alpha   90.00
_cell.angle_beta   90.00
_cell.angle_gamma   90.00
#
_symmetry.space_group_name_H-M   'P 1'
#
loop_
_entity.id
_entity.type
_entity.pdbx_description
1 polymer ?
#
loop_
_entity_poly.entity_id
_entity_poly.type
_entity_poly.pdbx_seq_one_letter_code
_entity_poly.pdbx_strand_id
1 'polypeptide(L)'
;MSAATAPETRRRSLGRLAAVTLAIVGIIALPGFTVPPSPSPSEADPLRAAEYWLDDYGIRDAWKTSTGAGVKIAIIDTGIGKGPPEFSGVVGGTDVSGLGSPDGRTPVGARDPDHGSWVASLAASRGTSPETGMIGVAPDAELLSISVGFGVSASVPFTEQIAQAIYWAVDNGADIINLSFTTNTPDWDRSWDDAFMYAFEHDVVVVAAAGNRGSGTGVVGAPATIPGVLVVGGVDPQGRASLDASTQGITIAVVAPSEKLLGVSADGTVVEWPGTSGAAPIVAGIAALVRSAYPDMDADNVINHIIRTATPPAGVTELPDPLYGYGLVDAQAAVTASVPAVSENPLGSLAEWITIYRRANLVPDPEPTVPPAA
;
A
#
# COMPACT_ATOMS: atom_id res chain seq x y z
N MET A 1 66.16 12.24 -33.89
CA MET A 1 67.33 11.34 -33.84
C MET A 1 66.78 9.95 -33.75
N SER A 2 66.84 9.33 -34.80
CA SER A 2 67.50 8.09 -35.26
C SER A 2 66.68 6.87 -34.91
N ALA A 3 65.93 6.24 -35.79
CA ALA A 3 66.29 5.40 -36.95
C ALA A 3 66.91 4.06 -36.53
N ALA A 4 66.32 2.97 -36.91
CA ALA A 4 66.69 1.97 -37.91
C ALA A 4 66.23 0.58 -37.44
N THR A 5 65.57 -0.15 -38.18
CA THR A 5 65.68 -0.91 -39.46
C THR A 5 65.63 -2.42 -39.19
N ALA A 6 64.78 -3.06 -40.00
CA ALA A 6 64.68 -4.52 -40.18
C ALA A 6 65.98 -5.14 -40.77
N PRO A 7 66.06 -6.49 -40.92
CA PRO A 7 65.84 -7.02 -42.28
C PRO A 7 65.17 -8.40 -42.41
N GLU A 8 64.67 -8.61 -43.63
CA GLU A 8 64.25 -9.85 -44.29
C GLU A 8 65.38 -10.90 -44.45
N THR A 9 64.99 -12.18 -44.59
CA THR A 9 65.48 -13.18 -45.54
C THR A 9 64.55 -14.38 -45.58
N ARG A 10 63.85 -14.67 -46.58
CA ARG A 10 64.03 -15.27 -47.94
C ARG A 10 64.38 -16.77 -47.92
N ARG A 11 63.42 -17.55 -48.55
CA ARG A 11 63.49 -18.73 -49.42
C ARG A 11 63.93 -20.10 -48.85
N ARG A 12 63.18 -21.17 -49.13
CA ARG A 12 63.08 -21.90 -50.41
C ARG A 12 62.14 -23.08 -50.38
N SER A 13 61.41 -23.24 -51.46
CA SER A 13 60.65 -24.35 -51.99
C SER A 13 61.31 -25.70 -51.91
N LEU A 14 60.52 -26.76 -51.81
CA LEU A 14 60.62 -28.00 -52.60
C LEU A 14 59.32 -28.79 -52.51
N GLY A 15 58.76 -29.05 -53.66
CA GLY A 15 57.55 -29.84 -53.84
C GLY A 15 57.80 -31.32 -53.75
N ARG A 16 56.77 -32.10 -53.52
CA ARG A 16 56.61 -33.44 -53.98
C ARG A 16 55.12 -33.76 -54.15
N LEU A 17 54.78 -34.17 -55.36
CA LEU A 17 53.54 -34.86 -55.73
C LEU A 17 53.37 -36.14 -54.93
N ALA A 18 52.15 -36.46 -54.49
CA ALA A 18 51.67 -37.83 -54.41
C ALA A 18 50.12 -37.90 -54.28
N ALA A 19 49.55 -38.51 -55.24
CA ALA A 19 48.39 -39.41 -55.27
C ALA A 19 47.06 -38.95 -54.68
N VAL A 20 46.15 -38.73 -55.57
CA VAL A 20 44.68 -38.68 -55.40
C VAL A 20 44.17 -40.08 -55.01
N THR A 21 43.60 -40.18 -53.81
CA THR A 21 42.72 -41.32 -53.48
C THR A 21 41.33 -40.76 -53.19
N LEU A 22 40.40 -41.03 -54.12
CA LEU A 22 39.00 -40.65 -54.01
C LEU A 22 38.37 -41.58 -52.95
N ALA A 23 38.10 -41.07 -51.75
CA ALA A 23 37.24 -41.68 -50.75
C ALA A 23 35.83 -41.05 -50.88
N ILE A 24 34.89 -41.81 -51.40
CA ILE A 24 33.47 -41.43 -51.38
C ILE A 24 33.00 -41.61 -49.96
N VAL A 25 32.86 -40.48 -49.23
CA VAL A 25 32.18 -40.45 -47.92
C VAL A 25 30.71 -40.24 -48.21
N GLY A 26 29.93 -41.29 -48.00
CA GLY A 26 28.46 -41.20 -48.01
C GLY A 26 27.99 -40.29 -46.88
N ILE A 27 27.37 -39.18 -47.27
CA ILE A 27 26.68 -38.31 -46.33
C ILE A 27 25.39 -39.00 -45.92
N ILE A 28 25.41 -39.64 -44.69
CA ILE A 28 24.17 -40.06 -44.02
C ILE A 28 23.52 -38.74 -43.53
N ALA A 29 22.46 -38.34 -44.21
CA ALA A 29 21.61 -37.24 -43.76
C ALA A 29 20.89 -37.72 -42.49
N LEU A 30 21.37 -37.30 -41.32
CA LEU A 30 20.62 -37.40 -40.05
C LEU A 30 19.43 -36.45 -40.14
N PRO A 31 18.22 -36.91 -39.76
CA PRO A 31 17.07 -36.00 -39.70
C PRO A 31 17.42 -34.84 -38.76
N GLY A 32 17.38 -33.61 -39.31
CA GLY A 32 17.63 -32.40 -38.52
C GLY A 32 16.64 -32.33 -37.36
N PHE A 33 17.13 -32.42 -36.13
CA PHE A 33 16.39 -31.94 -34.98
C PHE A 33 16.21 -30.44 -35.15
N THR A 34 15.00 -30.01 -35.56
CA THR A 34 14.59 -28.63 -35.46
C THR A 34 14.43 -28.37 -33.97
N VAL A 35 15.39 -27.67 -33.37
CA VAL A 35 15.22 -27.08 -32.05
C VAL A 35 14.07 -26.09 -32.19
N PRO A 36 12.94 -26.24 -31.44
CA PRO A 36 11.90 -25.24 -31.47
C PRO A 36 12.52 -23.90 -31.09
N PRO A 37 12.11 -22.80 -31.72
CA PRO A 37 12.59 -21.47 -31.34
C PRO A 37 12.33 -21.30 -29.85
N SER A 38 13.35 -20.87 -29.11
CA SER A 38 13.15 -20.43 -27.73
C SER A 38 12.01 -19.42 -27.73
N PRO A 39 11.04 -19.52 -26.79
CA PRO A 39 9.99 -18.52 -26.70
C PRO A 39 10.67 -17.15 -26.62
N SER A 40 10.24 -16.20 -27.45
CA SER A 40 10.62 -14.82 -27.33
C SER A 40 10.34 -14.39 -25.89
N PRO A 41 11.19 -13.53 -25.29
CA PRO A 41 10.85 -12.94 -23.99
C PRO A 41 9.42 -12.39 -24.11
N SER A 42 8.52 -12.85 -23.24
CA SER A 42 7.18 -12.27 -23.14
C SER A 42 7.36 -10.76 -22.98
N GLU A 43 6.78 -9.97 -23.86
CA GLU A 43 6.74 -8.53 -23.65
C GLU A 43 6.10 -8.32 -22.27
N ALA A 44 6.82 -7.61 -21.40
CA ALA A 44 6.31 -7.33 -20.05
C ALA A 44 4.96 -6.62 -20.18
N ASP A 45 3.98 -7.04 -19.39
CA ASP A 45 2.66 -6.41 -19.35
C ASP A 45 2.83 -4.90 -19.10
N PRO A 46 2.30 -4.01 -19.98
CA PRO A 46 2.41 -2.57 -19.79
C PRO A 46 1.86 -2.06 -18.45
N LEU A 47 0.82 -2.70 -17.91
CA LEU A 47 0.30 -2.36 -16.58
C LEU A 47 1.31 -2.67 -15.49
N ARG A 48 1.91 -3.88 -15.52
CA ARG A 48 2.98 -4.28 -14.59
C ARG A 48 4.20 -3.37 -14.66
N ALA A 49 4.54 -2.87 -15.84
CA ALA A 49 5.65 -1.93 -16.04
C ALA A 49 5.32 -0.53 -15.51
N ALA A 50 4.05 -0.14 -15.48
CA ALA A 50 3.61 1.15 -14.95
C ALA A 50 3.45 1.18 -13.42
N GLU A 51 3.45 0.03 -12.74
CA GLU A 51 3.39 -0.09 -11.29
C GLU A 51 4.77 0.18 -10.65
N TYR A 52 5.30 1.40 -10.86
CA TYR A 52 6.66 1.80 -10.44
C TYR A 52 6.92 1.60 -8.94
N TRP A 53 5.89 1.70 -8.10
CA TRP A 53 6.00 1.54 -6.64
C TRP A 53 6.41 0.14 -6.22
N LEU A 54 6.18 -0.88 -7.05
CA LEU A 54 6.54 -2.26 -6.73
C LEU A 54 8.06 -2.45 -6.67
N ASP A 55 8.80 -1.75 -7.52
CA ASP A 55 10.26 -1.79 -7.55
C ASP A 55 10.88 -0.71 -6.66
N ASP A 56 10.41 0.54 -6.75
CA ASP A 56 11.01 1.70 -6.08
C ASP A 56 10.91 1.62 -4.54
N TYR A 57 9.91 0.89 -4.02
CA TYR A 57 9.67 0.74 -2.58
C TYR A 57 9.93 -0.69 -2.06
N GLY A 58 10.70 -1.47 -2.80
CA GLY A 58 11.17 -2.79 -2.38
C GLY A 58 10.08 -3.87 -2.26
N ILE A 59 8.89 -3.66 -2.85
CA ILE A 59 7.75 -4.57 -2.71
C ILE A 59 8.03 -5.92 -3.38
N ARG A 60 8.58 -5.91 -4.62
CA ARG A 60 8.97 -7.15 -5.31
C ARG A 60 10.05 -7.93 -4.58
N ASP A 61 10.94 -7.23 -3.89
CA ASP A 61 11.97 -7.88 -3.07
C ASP A 61 11.37 -8.43 -1.77
N ALA A 62 10.38 -7.76 -1.17
CA ALA A 62 9.64 -8.24 -0.02
C ALA A 62 8.89 -9.54 -0.32
N TRP A 63 8.38 -9.74 -1.56
CA TRP A 63 7.70 -10.97 -1.97
C TRP A 63 8.57 -12.23 -1.92
N LYS A 64 9.89 -12.09 -1.86
CA LYS A 64 10.79 -13.23 -1.61
C LYS A 64 10.65 -13.79 -0.19
N THR A 65 10.08 -13.00 0.72
CA THR A 65 9.82 -13.35 2.12
C THR A 65 8.35 -13.59 2.38
N SER A 66 7.46 -12.71 1.87
CA SER A 66 6.03 -12.74 2.14
C SER A 66 5.24 -12.08 1.01
N THR A 67 4.08 -12.63 0.68
CA THR A 67 3.10 -12.10 -0.27
C THR A 67 1.77 -11.71 0.40
N GLY A 68 1.73 -11.74 1.74
CA GLY A 68 0.55 -11.38 2.54
C GLY A 68 -0.40 -12.55 2.82
N ALA A 69 -0.01 -13.79 2.50
CA ALA A 69 -0.86 -14.95 2.72
C ALA A 69 -1.26 -15.12 4.19
N GLY A 70 -2.55 -15.44 4.44
CA GLY A 70 -3.10 -15.63 5.78
C GLY A 70 -3.53 -14.33 6.48
N VAL A 71 -3.41 -13.17 5.83
CA VAL A 71 -3.78 -11.86 6.38
C VAL A 71 -5.02 -11.32 5.68
N LYS A 72 -5.93 -10.70 6.43
CA LYS A 72 -7.12 -10.02 5.90
C LYS A 72 -7.01 -8.51 6.01
N ILE A 73 -7.21 -7.82 4.89
CA ILE A 73 -7.28 -6.36 4.83
C ILE A 73 -8.74 -5.94 4.59
N ALA A 74 -9.31 -5.22 5.53
CA ALA A 74 -10.62 -4.61 5.37
C ALA A 74 -10.48 -3.25 4.66
N ILE A 75 -11.12 -3.10 3.51
CA ILE A 75 -11.23 -1.84 2.77
C ILE A 75 -12.56 -1.20 3.13
N ILE A 76 -12.53 -0.18 3.99
CA ILE A 76 -13.68 0.63 4.36
C ILE A 76 -13.71 1.84 3.43
N ASP A 77 -14.51 1.74 2.37
CA ASP A 77 -14.53 2.70 1.27
C ASP A 77 -15.90 2.64 0.52
N THR A 78 -15.95 2.98 -0.74
CA THR A 78 -17.17 2.91 -1.57
C THR A 78 -17.61 1.48 -1.91
N GLY A 79 -16.83 0.47 -1.54
CA GLY A 79 -17.04 -0.94 -1.91
C GLY A 79 -16.15 -1.38 -3.08
N ILE A 80 -15.91 -2.69 -3.19
CA ILE A 80 -15.05 -3.30 -4.22
C ILE A 80 -15.94 -3.99 -5.27
N GLY A 81 -15.81 -3.66 -6.54
CA GLY A 81 -16.58 -4.25 -7.64
C GLY A 81 -16.37 -5.77 -7.78
N LYS A 82 -17.37 -6.45 -8.41
CA LYS A 82 -17.34 -7.93 -8.59
C LYS A 82 -16.67 -8.40 -9.89
N GLY A 83 -16.63 -7.54 -10.91
CA GLY A 83 -16.31 -7.97 -12.28
C GLY A 83 -14.86 -8.44 -12.49
N PRO A 84 -13.87 -7.64 -12.15
CA PRO A 84 -12.48 -7.91 -12.47
C PRO A 84 -11.90 -9.12 -11.72
N PRO A 85 -11.09 -9.97 -12.40
CA PRO A 85 -10.39 -11.09 -11.77
C PRO A 85 -9.36 -10.63 -10.74
N GLU A 86 -8.87 -9.41 -10.83
CA GLU A 86 -7.99 -8.75 -9.85
C GLU A 86 -8.57 -8.81 -8.44
N PHE A 87 -9.90 -8.78 -8.31
CA PHE A 87 -10.59 -8.83 -7.02
C PHE A 87 -11.03 -10.23 -6.60
N SER A 88 -10.42 -11.29 -7.15
CA SER A 88 -10.67 -12.68 -6.73
C SER A 88 -10.26 -12.97 -5.29
N GLY A 89 -9.47 -12.08 -4.67
CA GLY A 89 -9.10 -12.14 -3.26
C GLY A 89 -10.15 -11.62 -2.28
N VAL A 90 -11.27 -11.08 -2.73
CA VAL A 90 -12.34 -10.62 -1.83
C VAL A 90 -13.14 -11.80 -1.31
N VAL A 91 -13.05 -12.06 -0.01
CA VAL A 91 -13.63 -13.24 0.67
C VAL A 91 -14.90 -12.92 1.45
N GLY A 92 -15.18 -11.64 1.71
CA GLY A 92 -16.36 -11.19 2.45
C GLY A 92 -16.62 -9.71 2.26
N GLY A 93 -17.75 -9.25 2.79
CA GLY A 93 -18.07 -7.83 2.75
C GLY A 93 -19.45 -7.50 3.32
N THR A 94 -19.70 -6.22 3.50
CA THR A 94 -20.98 -5.67 3.95
C THR A 94 -21.22 -4.27 3.40
N ASP A 95 -22.46 -3.85 3.34
CA ASP A 95 -22.86 -2.47 3.07
C ASP A 95 -23.46 -1.86 4.33
N VAL A 96 -22.78 -0.84 4.88
CA VAL A 96 -23.27 -0.08 6.04
C VAL A 96 -23.98 1.22 5.63
N SER A 97 -23.98 1.55 4.33
CA SER A 97 -24.65 2.74 3.81
C SER A 97 -26.16 2.53 3.57
N GLY A 98 -26.58 1.29 3.37
CA GLY A 98 -27.93 0.93 2.94
C GLY A 98 -28.21 1.27 1.47
N LEU A 99 -27.20 1.58 0.68
CA LEU A 99 -27.31 2.01 -0.72
C LEU A 99 -26.77 0.98 -1.71
N GLY A 100 -25.87 0.10 -1.22
CA GLY A 100 -25.22 -0.94 -2.01
C GLY A 100 -25.86 -2.31 -1.87
N SER A 101 -25.07 -3.34 -2.20
CA SER A 101 -25.47 -4.74 -1.98
C SER A 101 -25.01 -5.22 -0.60
N PRO A 102 -25.73 -6.19 0.02
CA PRO A 102 -25.40 -6.69 1.37
C PRO A 102 -23.99 -7.26 1.52
N ASP A 103 -23.31 -7.55 0.44
CA ASP A 103 -21.94 -8.07 0.41
C ASP A 103 -20.88 -6.99 0.17
N GLY A 104 -21.26 -5.69 0.19
CA GLY A 104 -20.34 -4.58 -0.03
C GLY A 104 -19.72 -4.52 -1.43
N ARG A 105 -20.23 -5.34 -2.38
CA ARG A 105 -19.64 -5.50 -3.71
C ARG A 105 -20.34 -4.70 -4.82
N THR A 106 -21.21 -3.78 -4.43
CA THR A 106 -21.78 -2.77 -5.32
C THR A 106 -21.24 -1.41 -4.90
N PRO A 107 -20.33 -0.81 -5.68
CA PRO A 107 -19.76 0.50 -5.36
C PRO A 107 -20.84 1.57 -5.15
N VAL A 108 -20.67 2.38 -4.08
CA VAL A 108 -21.58 3.46 -3.71
C VAL A 108 -20.81 4.76 -3.55
N GLY A 109 -21.44 5.91 -3.78
CA GLY A 109 -20.79 7.21 -3.63
C GLY A 109 -21.27 8.22 -4.68
N ALA A 110 -21.17 9.52 -4.36
CA ALA A 110 -21.56 10.60 -5.27
C ALA A 110 -20.50 10.95 -6.29
N ARG A 111 -19.24 10.72 -5.93
CA ARG A 111 -18.06 10.91 -6.80
C ARG A 111 -17.28 9.64 -6.75
N ASP A 112 -16.66 9.29 -7.86
CA ASP A 112 -15.74 8.18 -7.99
C ASP A 112 -16.24 6.91 -7.25
N PRO A 113 -17.43 6.36 -7.61
CA PRO A 113 -17.98 5.20 -6.90
C PRO A 113 -17.01 4.00 -6.92
N ASP A 114 -16.12 3.93 -7.90
CA ASP A 114 -15.09 2.89 -8.01
C ASP A 114 -13.86 3.11 -7.11
N HIS A 115 -13.84 4.17 -6.30
CA HIS A 115 -12.69 4.50 -5.45
C HIS A 115 -12.26 3.34 -4.55
N GLY A 116 -13.18 2.63 -3.91
CA GLY A 116 -12.86 1.43 -3.13
C GLY A 116 -12.25 0.29 -3.94
N SER A 117 -12.62 0.17 -5.22
CA SER A 117 -11.98 -0.78 -6.14
C SER A 117 -10.54 -0.35 -6.48
N TRP A 118 -10.30 0.96 -6.71
CA TRP A 118 -8.95 1.47 -6.95
C TRP A 118 -8.04 1.30 -5.73
N VAL A 119 -8.57 1.55 -4.54
CA VAL A 119 -7.89 1.33 -3.26
C VAL A 119 -7.54 -0.15 -3.07
N ALA A 120 -8.50 -1.05 -3.28
CA ALA A 120 -8.28 -2.49 -3.21
C ALA A 120 -7.23 -2.99 -4.21
N SER A 121 -7.19 -2.36 -5.40
CA SER A 121 -6.20 -2.68 -6.44
C SER A 121 -4.77 -2.52 -5.93
N LEU A 122 -4.49 -1.42 -5.23
CA LEU A 122 -3.16 -1.14 -4.67
C LEU A 122 -2.83 -2.06 -3.48
N ALA A 123 -3.82 -2.36 -2.63
CA ALA A 123 -3.59 -3.20 -1.46
C ALA A 123 -3.27 -4.65 -1.83
N ALA A 124 -4.16 -5.33 -2.61
CA ALA A 124 -4.10 -6.78 -2.75
C ALA A 124 -4.76 -7.32 -4.04
N SER A 125 -4.71 -6.60 -5.17
CA SER A 125 -5.15 -7.17 -6.45
C SER A 125 -4.27 -8.35 -6.86
N ARG A 126 -4.87 -9.35 -7.52
CA ARG A 126 -4.22 -10.61 -7.90
C ARG A 126 -3.81 -10.71 -9.36
N GLY A 127 -3.96 -9.61 -10.11
CA GLY A 127 -3.74 -9.61 -11.56
C GLY A 127 -4.87 -10.32 -12.33
N THR A 128 -4.80 -10.27 -13.64
CA THR A 128 -5.66 -11.06 -14.54
C THR A 128 -5.10 -12.45 -14.78
N SER A 129 -3.79 -12.59 -14.60
CA SER A 129 -3.02 -13.85 -14.58
C SER A 129 -1.75 -13.62 -13.73
N PRO A 130 -0.92 -14.65 -13.48
CA PRO A 130 0.33 -14.48 -12.73
C PRO A 130 1.26 -13.38 -13.28
N GLU A 131 1.20 -13.11 -14.59
CA GLU A 131 2.11 -12.18 -15.27
C GLU A 131 1.41 -10.94 -15.83
N THR A 132 0.08 -10.86 -15.78
CA THR A 132 -0.70 -9.79 -16.40
C THR A 132 -1.73 -9.17 -15.48
N GLY A 133 -2.19 -7.98 -15.82
CA GLY A 133 -3.13 -7.20 -15.03
C GLY A 133 -2.46 -6.55 -13.82
N MET A 134 -3.16 -5.67 -13.13
CA MET A 134 -2.65 -4.95 -11.95
C MET A 134 -2.44 -5.89 -10.77
N ILE A 135 -1.30 -5.78 -10.07
CA ILE A 135 -1.01 -6.56 -8.86
C ILE A 135 -0.85 -5.64 -7.65
N GLY A 136 -1.51 -5.98 -6.55
CA GLY A 136 -1.39 -5.26 -5.29
C GLY A 136 -0.10 -5.56 -4.53
N VAL A 137 0.16 -4.77 -3.50
CA VAL A 137 1.33 -4.92 -2.62
C VAL A 137 1.36 -6.28 -1.93
N ALA A 138 0.20 -6.76 -1.46
CA ALA A 138 0.06 -8.04 -0.78
C ALA A 138 -0.91 -8.97 -1.57
N PRO A 139 -0.47 -9.53 -2.72
CA PRO A 139 -1.38 -10.20 -3.66
C PRO A 139 -2.03 -11.47 -3.12
N ASP A 140 -1.47 -12.11 -2.09
CA ASP A 140 -2.05 -13.29 -1.46
C ASP A 140 -2.86 -12.96 -0.19
N ALA A 141 -2.94 -11.69 0.22
CA ALA A 141 -3.85 -11.28 1.28
C ALA A 141 -5.32 -11.40 0.84
N GLU A 142 -6.19 -11.66 1.80
CA GLU A 142 -7.64 -11.65 1.61
C GLU A 142 -8.18 -10.23 1.80
N LEU A 143 -9.22 -9.89 1.06
CA LEU A 143 -9.88 -8.60 1.16
C LEU A 143 -11.29 -8.74 1.75
N LEU A 144 -11.64 -7.82 2.65
CA LEU A 144 -13.02 -7.58 3.09
C LEU A 144 -13.50 -6.26 2.48
N SER A 145 -14.65 -6.28 1.79
CA SER A 145 -15.24 -5.12 1.12
C SER A 145 -16.33 -4.50 1.98
N ILE A 146 -16.14 -3.27 2.45
CA ILE A 146 -17.13 -2.59 3.28
C ILE A 146 -17.51 -1.28 2.60
N SER A 147 -18.78 -1.21 2.13
CA SER A 147 -19.27 -0.03 1.42
C SER A 147 -19.88 0.99 2.38
N VAL A 148 -19.41 2.23 2.24
CA VAL A 148 -19.81 3.43 2.99
C VAL A 148 -20.27 4.50 2.01
N GLY A 149 -21.32 5.23 2.34
CA GLY A 149 -21.92 6.25 1.48
C GLY A 149 -21.18 7.60 1.54
N PHE A 150 -20.16 7.79 0.70
CA PHE A 150 -19.46 9.08 0.62
C PHE A 150 -20.20 10.10 -0.23
N GLY A 151 -20.53 11.25 0.38
CA GLY A 151 -21.16 12.38 -0.32
C GLY A 151 -22.55 12.10 -0.84
N VAL A 152 -23.21 11.04 -0.39
CA VAL A 152 -24.58 10.66 -0.71
C VAL A 152 -25.46 10.74 0.52
N SER A 153 -26.78 10.95 0.32
CA SER A 153 -27.74 10.90 1.40
C SER A 153 -28.06 9.44 1.72
N ALA A 154 -27.60 8.98 2.87
CA ALA A 154 -27.93 7.67 3.42
C ALA A 154 -28.82 7.82 4.66
N SER A 155 -29.55 6.76 5.02
CA SER A 155 -30.40 6.74 6.23
C SER A 155 -29.58 6.67 7.52
N VAL A 156 -28.38 6.09 7.44
CA VAL A 156 -27.41 6.00 8.56
C VAL A 156 -26.42 7.16 8.44
N PRO A 157 -26.19 7.95 9.49
CA PRO A 157 -25.18 9.00 9.49
C PRO A 157 -23.78 8.46 9.16
N PHE A 158 -22.97 9.24 8.44
CA PHE A 158 -21.61 8.82 8.03
C PHE A 158 -20.73 8.37 9.20
N THR A 159 -20.77 9.09 10.32
CA THR A 159 -19.99 8.75 11.53
C THR A 159 -20.40 7.39 12.09
N GLU A 160 -21.69 7.08 12.08
CA GLU A 160 -22.19 5.77 12.52
C GLU A 160 -21.87 4.65 11.52
N GLN A 161 -21.89 4.94 10.20
CA GLN A 161 -21.44 3.97 9.20
C GLN A 161 -19.98 3.56 9.42
N ILE A 162 -19.08 4.51 9.74
CA ILE A 162 -17.68 4.22 10.01
C ILE A 162 -17.51 3.36 11.26
N ALA A 163 -18.21 3.69 12.35
CA ALA A 163 -18.18 2.88 13.57
C ALA A 163 -18.67 1.44 13.31
N GLN A 164 -19.80 1.28 12.62
CA GLN A 164 -20.35 -0.03 12.24
C GLN A 164 -19.38 -0.80 11.33
N ALA A 165 -18.74 -0.12 10.37
CA ALA A 165 -17.79 -0.71 9.46
C ALA A 165 -16.55 -1.27 10.19
N ILE A 166 -16.03 -0.53 11.19
CA ILE A 166 -14.89 -0.96 12.00
C ILE A 166 -15.26 -2.20 12.85
N TYR A 167 -16.39 -2.17 13.57
CA TYR A 167 -16.85 -3.33 14.31
C TYR A 167 -17.02 -4.55 13.41
N TRP A 168 -17.70 -4.38 12.27
CA TRP A 168 -17.89 -5.47 11.32
C TRP A 168 -16.55 -6.03 10.81
N ALA A 169 -15.57 -5.17 10.47
CA ALA A 169 -14.26 -5.59 10.01
C ALA A 169 -13.53 -6.47 11.05
N VAL A 170 -13.51 -6.02 12.30
CA VAL A 170 -12.90 -6.75 13.42
C VAL A 170 -13.61 -8.09 13.65
N ASP A 171 -14.94 -8.10 13.72
CA ASP A 171 -15.74 -9.31 13.94
C ASP A 171 -15.60 -10.33 12.81
N ASN A 172 -15.19 -9.91 11.61
CA ASN A 172 -14.93 -10.79 10.46
C ASN A 172 -13.43 -11.11 10.28
N GLY A 173 -12.63 -10.80 11.30
CA GLY A 173 -11.23 -11.20 11.40
C GLY A 173 -10.30 -10.40 10.52
N ALA A 174 -10.56 -9.09 10.35
CA ALA A 174 -9.59 -8.20 9.73
C ALA A 174 -8.35 -8.07 10.62
N ASP A 175 -7.18 -8.26 10.04
CA ASP A 175 -5.89 -7.98 10.68
C ASP A 175 -5.48 -6.52 10.46
N ILE A 176 -5.98 -5.94 9.36
CA ILE A 176 -5.68 -4.57 8.94
C ILE A 176 -6.96 -3.91 8.46
N ILE A 177 -7.20 -2.68 8.87
CA ILE A 177 -8.25 -1.81 8.37
C ILE A 177 -7.61 -0.66 7.59
N ASN A 178 -8.01 -0.48 6.33
CA ASN A 178 -7.62 0.65 5.50
C ASN A 178 -8.75 1.67 5.38
N LEU A 179 -8.44 2.92 5.73
CA LEU A 179 -9.34 4.08 5.68
C LEU A 179 -8.78 5.11 4.70
N SER A 180 -9.16 4.99 3.42
CA SER A 180 -8.68 5.89 2.36
C SER A 180 -9.49 7.18 2.26
N PHE A 181 -9.88 7.75 3.40
CA PHE A 181 -10.59 9.01 3.50
C PHE A 181 -10.12 9.85 4.68
N THR A 182 -10.51 11.11 4.69
CA THR A 182 -10.31 12.02 5.81
C THR A 182 -11.51 12.98 5.91
N THR A 183 -11.80 13.43 7.11
CA THR A 183 -12.67 14.59 7.32
C THR A 183 -11.86 15.89 7.17
N ASN A 184 -12.54 17.03 7.05
CA ASN A 184 -11.86 18.34 7.02
C ASN A 184 -11.73 18.97 8.43
N THR A 185 -11.81 18.15 9.47
CA THR A 185 -11.68 18.57 10.87
C THR A 185 -10.76 17.61 11.62
N PRO A 186 -9.90 18.10 12.52
CA PRO A 186 -9.09 17.25 13.37
C PRO A 186 -9.90 16.51 14.44
N ASP A 187 -11.08 17.00 14.78
CA ASP A 187 -11.97 16.38 15.76
C ASP A 187 -12.76 15.24 15.12
N TRP A 188 -13.14 14.25 15.93
CA TRP A 188 -13.96 13.12 15.53
C TRP A 188 -15.13 12.91 16.48
N ASP A 189 -16.16 12.22 15.98
CA ASP A 189 -17.34 11.85 16.73
C ASP A 189 -17.00 10.85 17.85
N ARG A 190 -17.72 10.93 18.96
CA ARG A 190 -17.48 10.02 20.11
C ARG A 190 -17.76 8.55 19.80
N SER A 191 -18.63 8.26 18.85
CA SER A 191 -18.88 6.89 18.40
C SER A 191 -17.63 6.20 17.85
N TRP A 192 -16.65 7.00 17.38
CA TRP A 192 -15.37 6.49 16.90
C TRP A 192 -14.42 6.12 18.05
N ASP A 193 -14.54 6.75 19.23
CA ASP A 193 -13.71 6.39 20.39
C ASP A 193 -13.80 4.88 20.68
N ASP A 194 -15.02 4.37 20.80
CA ASP A 194 -15.25 2.96 21.13
C ASP A 194 -14.92 2.02 19.94
N ALA A 195 -15.22 2.42 18.71
CA ALA A 195 -14.95 1.61 17.52
C ALA A 195 -13.44 1.45 17.25
N PHE A 196 -12.65 2.53 17.36
CA PHE A 196 -11.20 2.46 17.19
C PHE A 196 -10.53 1.74 18.37
N MET A 197 -11.00 1.97 19.60
CA MET A 197 -10.54 1.18 20.75
C MET A 197 -10.79 -0.31 20.55
N TYR A 198 -11.98 -0.68 20.05
CA TYR A 198 -12.30 -2.07 19.76
C TYR A 198 -11.32 -2.68 18.73
N ALA A 199 -10.96 -1.96 17.68
CA ALA A 199 -9.98 -2.42 16.72
C ALA A 199 -8.59 -2.61 17.36
N PHE A 200 -8.13 -1.65 18.16
CA PHE A 200 -6.81 -1.73 18.82
C PHE A 200 -6.76 -2.84 19.87
N GLU A 201 -7.82 -3.04 20.66
CA GLU A 201 -7.93 -4.12 21.65
C GLU A 201 -7.98 -5.52 21.02
N HIS A 202 -8.36 -5.60 19.73
CA HIS A 202 -8.36 -6.84 18.93
C HIS A 202 -7.14 -6.98 18.02
N ASP A 203 -6.07 -6.26 18.32
CA ASP A 203 -4.79 -6.36 17.61
C ASP A 203 -4.89 -6.03 16.09
N VAL A 204 -5.73 -5.08 15.70
CA VAL A 204 -5.91 -4.66 14.31
C VAL A 204 -5.07 -3.42 14.00
N VAL A 205 -4.27 -3.46 12.94
CA VAL A 205 -3.57 -2.28 12.42
C VAL A 205 -4.55 -1.39 11.66
N VAL A 206 -4.72 -0.16 12.10
CA VAL A 206 -5.56 0.82 11.39
C VAL A 206 -4.68 1.79 10.60
N VAL A 207 -4.86 1.81 9.28
CA VAL A 207 -4.12 2.67 8.35
C VAL A 207 -5.06 3.73 7.80
N ALA A 208 -4.63 4.99 7.80
CA ALA A 208 -5.45 6.09 7.30
C ALA A 208 -4.69 7.05 6.37
N ALA A 209 -5.38 7.56 5.37
CA ALA A 209 -4.88 8.61 4.47
C ALA A 209 -4.80 9.96 5.19
N ALA A 210 -3.69 10.70 5.00
CA ALA A 210 -3.51 12.03 5.59
C ALA A 210 -4.42 13.10 5.00
N GLY A 211 -4.94 12.89 3.78
CA GLY A 211 -5.74 13.84 3.02
C GLY A 211 -4.96 14.57 1.94
N ASN A 212 -5.67 15.26 1.04
CA ASN A 212 -5.13 15.85 -0.18
C ASN A 212 -5.43 17.35 -0.22
N ARG A 213 -4.40 18.19 -0.30
CA ARG A 213 -4.56 19.66 -0.42
C ARG A 213 -5.30 20.06 -1.69
N GLY A 214 -5.00 19.40 -2.80
CA GLY A 214 -5.70 19.63 -4.07
C GLY A 214 -7.20 19.36 -4.03
N SER A 215 -7.66 18.53 -3.09
CA SER A 215 -9.10 18.27 -2.86
C SER A 215 -9.70 19.16 -1.75
N GLY A 216 -8.93 20.12 -1.22
CA GLY A 216 -9.40 21.07 -0.21
C GLY A 216 -9.10 20.68 1.24
N THR A 217 -8.35 19.59 1.49
CA THR A 217 -7.91 19.22 2.85
C THR A 217 -6.72 20.08 3.25
N GLY A 218 -6.98 21.17 3.97
CA GLY A 218 -5.95 22.13 4.40
C GLY A 218 -5.12 21.67 5.60
N VAL A 219 -5.67 20.78 6.42
CA VAL A 219 -5.05 20.18 7.61
C VAL A 219 -5.39 18.70 7.68
N VAL A 220 -4.55 17.92 8.35
CA VAL A 220 -4.88 16.50 8.61
C VAL A 220 -6.16 16.44 9.43
N GLY A 221 -7.14 15.69 8.94
CA GLY A 221 -8.43 15.47 9.59
C GLY A 221 -8.58 14.03 10.11
N ALA A 222 -9.61 13.83 10.94
CA ALA A 222 -9.92 12.47 11.42
C ALA A 222 -10.32 11.55 10.23
N PRO A 223 -9.96 10.25 10.25
CA PRO A 223 -9.38 9.51 11.38
C PRO A 223 -7.86 9.64 11.53
N ALA A 224 -7.17 10.36 10.65
CA ALA A 224 -5.71 10.51 10.67
C ALA A 224 -5.18 11.37 11.84
N THR A 225 -6.04 11.85 12.73
CA THR A 225 -5.68 12.52 13.99
C THR A 225 -5.86 11.65 15.21
N ILE A 226 -6.44 10.45 15.06
CA ILE A 226 -6.67 9.52 16.16
C ILE A 226 -5.34 8.87 16.58
N PRO A 227 -4.93 8.98 17.87
CA PRO A 227 -3.71 8.33 18.34
C PRO A 227 -3.73 6.81 18.13
N GLY A 228 -2.62 6.26 17.68
CA GLY A 228 -2.49 4.84 17.36
C GLY A 228 -2.77 4.48 15.89
N VAL A 229 -3.35 5.37 15.12
CA VAL A 229 -3.57 5.17 13.67
C VAL A 229 -2.29 5.40 12.89
N LEU A 230 -1.96 4.47 11.98
CA LEU A 230 -0.83 4.58 11.05
C LEU A 230 -1.21 5.51 9.88
N VAL A 231 -0.83 6.78 10.01
CA VAL A 231 -1.19 7.83 9.06
C VAL A 231 -0.20 7.89 7.91
N VAL A 232 -0.72 7.90 6.68
CA VAL A 232 0.09 7.85 5.47
C VAL A 232 -0.04 9.15 4.67
N GLY A 233 1.07 9.87 4.54
CA GLY A 233 1.24 10.99 3.62
C GLY A 233 1.62 10.51 2.21
N GLY A 234 1.67 11.45 1.26
CA GLY A 234 1.91 11.14 -0.14
C GLY A 234 3.15 11.79 -0.73
N VAL A 235 3.82 11.08 -1.62
CA VAL A 235 4.97 11.56 -2.39
C VAL A 235 4.76 11.35 -3.90
N ASP A 236 5.46 12.18 -4.68
CA ASP A 236 5.57 12.02 -6.13
C ASP A 236 6.50 10.84 -6.50
N PRO A 237 6.59 10.44 -7.79
CA PRO A 237 7.47 9.34 -8.21
C PRO A 237 8.97 9.58 -7.94
N GLN A 238 9.38 10.79 -7.57
CA GLN A 238 10.75 11.11 -7.18
C GLN A 238 10.95 11.11 -5.66
N GLY A 239 9.96 10.67 -4.88
CA GLY A 239 10.00 10.62 -3.43
C GLY A 239 9.89 11.99 -2.74
N ARG A 240 9.45 13.04 -3.43
CA ARG A 240 9.22 14.37 -2.87
C ARG A 240 7.79 14.47 -2.39
N ALA A 241 7.59 15.13 -1.23
CA ALA A 241 6.24 15.35 -0.70
C ALA A 241 5.34 16.01 -1.77
N SER A 242 4.22 15.34 -2.07
CA SER A 242 3.25 15.86 -3.03
C SER A 242 2.56 17.10 -2.49
N LEU A 243 2.50 18.16 -3.29
CA LEU A 243 1.84 19.40 -2.90
C LEU A 243 0.33 19.32 -3.03
N ASP A 244 -0.18 18.54 -3.97
CA ASP A 244 -1.61 18.40 -4.26
C ASP A 244 -2.19 17.10 -3.68
N ALA A 245 -1.49 15.98 -3.86
CA ALA A 245 -1.91 14.64 -3.47
C ALA A 245 -1.44 14.24 -2.05
N SER A 246 -1.13 15.22 -1.20
CA SER A 246 -0.88 15.03 0.24
C SER A 246 -1.20 16.31 1.00
N THR A 247 -1.54 16.18 2.29
CA THR A 247 -1.52 17.29 3.25
C THR A 247 -0.27 17.19 4.14
N GLN A 248 -0.14 18.09 5.10
CA GLN A 248 0.95 18.07 6.08
C GLN A 248 0.40 18.07 7.49
N GLY A 249 1.08 17.41 8.41
CA GLY A 249 0.69 17.37 9.82
C GLY A 249 1.60 16.49 10.66
N ILE A 250 1.61 16.76 11.95
CA ILE A 250 2.47 16.06 12.92
C ILE A 250 2.06 14.60 13.16
N THR A 251 0.89 14.20 12.69
CA THR A 251 0.38 12.83 12.83
C THR A 251 0.78 11.93 11.66
N ILE A 252 1.37 12.49 10.59
CA ILE A 252 1.89 11.67 9.49
C ILE A 252 3.00 10.77 10.05
N ALA A 253 2.81 9.46 9.93
CA ALA A 253 3.78 8.47 10.38
C ALA A 253 4.79 8.12 9.28
N VAL A 254 4.32 7.83 8.09
CA VAL A 254 5.17 7.49 6.93
C VAL A 254 4.57 8.08 5.66
N VAL A 255 5.35 8.04 4.57
CA VAL A 255 4.87 8.42 3.24
C VAL A 255 5.04 7.28 2.25
N ALA A 256 4.12 7.22 1.29
CA ALA A 256 4.12 6.28 0.18
C ALA A 256 3.72 6.99 -1.12
N PRO A 257 3.88 6.36 -2.30
CA PRO A 257 3.44 6.91 -3.58
C PRO A 257 1.99 7.40 -3.54
N SER A 258 1.76 8.62 -4.05
CA SER A 258 0.43 9.23 -4.12
C SER A 258 0.12 9.86 -5.47
N GLU A 259 1.02 9.75 -6.44
CA GLU A 259 0.84 10.28 -7.79
C GLU A 259 1.09 9.21 -8.85
N LYS A 260 0.39 9.34 -9.98
CA LYS A 260 0.44 8.37 -11.10
C LYS A 260 0.16 6.93 -10.66
N LEU A 261 -0.74 6.77 -9.72
CA LEU A 261 -1.18 5.46 -9.26
C LEU A 261 -2.19 4.89 -10.22
N LEU A 262 -2.18 3.57 -10.36
CA LEU A 262 -3.19 2.86 -11.16
C LEU A 262 -4.28 2.30 -10.23
N GLY A 263 -5.47 2.11 -10.81
CA GLY A 263 -6.59 1.46 -10.13
C GLY A 263 -7.49 0.75 -11.14
N VAL A 264 -8.05 -0.37 -10.75
CA VAL A 264 -9.01 -1.15 -11.54
C VAL A 264 -10.42 -0.80 -11.06
N SER A 265 -11.25 -0.31 -11.95
CA SER A 265 -12.68 -0.03 -11.70
C SER A 265 -13.52 -1.30 -11.70
N ALA A 266 -14.76 -1.23 -11.20
CA ALA A 266 -15.68 -2.37 -11.12
C ALA A 266 -16.00 -3.00 -12.49
N ASP A 267 -15.87 -2.26 -13.57
CA ASP A 267 -16.06 -2.72 -14.96
C ASP A 267 -14.77 -3.26 -15.62
N GLY A 268 -13.64 -3.23 -14.90
CA GLY A 268 -12.33 -3.63 -15.41
C GLY A 268 -11.53 -2.51 -16.09
N THR A 269 -12.06 -1.30 -16.18
CA THR A 269 -11.32 -0.16 -16.71
C THR A 269 -10.18 0.20 -15.76
N VAL A 270 -8.97 0.39 -16.29
CA VAL A 270 -7.82 0.87 -15.54
C VAL A 270 -7.74 2.38 -15.65
N VAL A 271 -7.59 3.04 -14.52
CA VAL A 271 -7.46 4.49 -14.40
C VAL A 271 -6.13 4.87 -13.76
N GLU A 272 -5.59 6.04 -14.13
CA GLU A 272 -4.51 6.69 -13.40
C GLU A 272 -5.11 7.75 -12.47
N TRP A 273 -4.70 7.76 -11.20
CA TRP A 273 -5.26 8.66 -10.20
C TRP A 273 -4.24 9.07 -9.13
N PRO A 274 -4.39 10.24 -8.49
CA PRO A 274 -3.54 10.71 -7.40
C PRO A 274 -4.29 10.70 -6.07
N GLY A 275 -3.53 10.72 -4.98
CA GLY A 275 -4.06 10.97 -3.63
C GLY A 275 -3.43 10.09 -2.56
N THR A 276 -3.44 10.57 -1.32
CA THR A 276 -3.08 9.76 -0.14
C THR A 276 -4.03 8.58 0.05
N SER A 277 -5.21 8.63 -0.58
CA SER A 277 -6.12 7.49 -0.67
C SER A 277 -5.50 6.27 -1.36
N GLY A 278 -4.48 6.47 -2.21
CA GLY A 278 -3.70 5.39 -2.82
C GLY A 278 -2.43 5.06 -2.03
N ALA A 279 -1.85 6.03 -1.32
CA ALA A 279 -0.71 5.80 -0.45
C ALA A 279 -1.07 4.90 0.75
N ALA A 280 -2.24 5.10 1.36
CA ALA A 280 -2.71 4.30 2.49
C ALA A 280 -2.81 2.79 2.18
N PRO A 281 -3.45 2.32 1.10
CA PRO A 281 -3.53 0.90 0.80
C PRO A 281 -2.18 0.28 0.42
N ILE A 282 -1.22 1.03 -0.11
CA ILE A 282 0.16 0.56 -0.29
C ILE A 282 0.76 0.20 1.08
N VAL A 283 0.59 1.06 2.09
CA VAL A 283 1.09 0.81 3.45
C VAL A 283 0.28 -0.29 4.14
N ALA A 284 -1.03 -0.38 3.93
CA ALA A 284 -1.84 -1.50 4.42
C ALA A 284 -1.36 -2.84 3.83
N GLY A 285 -1.00 -2.87 2.55
CA GLY A 285 -0.37 -4.02 1.92
C GLY A 285 1.00 -4.36 2.54
N ILE A 286 1.85 -3.36 2.81
CA ILE A 286 3.14 -3.58 3.51
C ILE A 286 2.91 -4.14 4.92
N ALA A 287 1.92 -3.63 5.65
CA ALA A 287 1.54 -4.19 6.95
C ALA A 287 1.11 -5.66 6.84
N ALA A 288 0.38 -6.02 5.77
CA ALA A 288 0.02 -7.42 5.50
C ALA A 288 1.24 -8.29 5.18
N LEU A 289 2.22 -7.76 4.44
CA LEU A 289 3.48 -8.48 4.21
C LEU A 289 4.22 -8.75 5.53
N VAL A 290 4.28 -7.77 6.44
CA VAL A 290 4.93 -7.91 7.75
C VAL A 290 4.18 -8.93 8.61
N ARG A 291 2.86 -8.83 8.75
CA ARG A 291 2.06 -9.80 9.53
C ARG A 291 2.19 -11.23 9.00
N SER A 292 2.17 -11.40 7.68
CA SER A 292 2.36 -12.70 7.06
C SER A 292 3.77 -13.27 7.25
N ALA A 293 4.80 -12.40 7.30
CA ALA A 293 6.17 -12.80 7.61
C ALA A 293 6.37 -13.14 9.10
N TYR A 294 5.62 -12.49 9.98
CA TYR A 294 5.71 -12.61 11.44
C TYR A 294 4.32 -12.77 12.07
N PRO A 295 3.71 -13.98 11.98
CA PRO A 295 2.32 -14.18 12.40
C PRO A 295 2.03 -13.94 13.88
N ASP A 296 3.04 -14.01 14.73
CA ASP A 296 2.93 -13.75 16.17
C ASP A 296 3.22 -12.28 16.57
N MET A 297 3.48 -11.40 15.59
CA MET A 297 3.76 -10.00 15.83
C MET A 297 2.46 -9.22 16.02
N ASP A 298 2.33 -8.51 17.15
CA ASP A 298 1.19 -7.65 17.41
C ASP A 298 1.16 -6.38 16.53
N ALA A 299 0.02 -5.70 16.51
CA ALA A 299 -0.22 -4.51 15.70
C ALA A 299 0.78 -3.38 15.99
N ASP A 300 1.12 -3.16 17.25
CA ASP A 300 2.05 -2.10 17.66
C ASP A 300 3.47 -2.36 17.12
N ASN A 301 3.87 -3.63 17.12
CA ASN A 301 5.16 -4.02 16.56
C ASN A 301 5.16 -4.04 15.02
N VAL A 302 4.05 -4.36 14.36
CA VAL A 302 3.90 -4.17 12.90
C VAL A 302 4.09 -2.70 12.53
N ILE A 303 3.41 -1.78 13.23
CA ILE A 303 3.56 -0.34 13.05
C ILE A 303 5.01 0.08 13.31
N ASN A 304 5.62 -0.41 14.39
CA ASN A 304 7.01 -0.13 14.74
C ASN A 304 7.99 -0.59 13.66
N HIS A 305 7.80 -1.77 13.06
CA HIS A 305 8.60 -2.25 11.93
C HIS A 305 8.53 -1.28 10.75
N ILE A 306 7.33 -0.86 10.36
CA ILE A 306 7.12 0.05 9.23
C ILE A 306 7.80 1.40 9.47
N ILE A 307 7.61 2.02 10.64
CA ILE A 307 8.19 3.35 10.92
C ILE A 307 9.70 3.31 11.13
N ARG A 308 10.25 2.22 11.69
CA ARG A 308 11.69 2.10 11.98
C ARG A 308 12.52 1.73 10.76
N THR A 309 11.90 1.17 9.74
CA THR A 309 12.55 0.83 8.47
C THR A 309 12.32 1.87 7.39
N ALA A 310 11.44 2.86 7.64
CA ALA A 310 11.22 3.97 6.72
C ALA A 310 12.50 4.79 6.52
N THR A 311 12.72 5.25 5.29
CA THR A 311 13.93 5.99 4.90
C THR A 311 13.63 7.48 4.75
N PRO A 312 14.19 8.35 5.60
CA PRO A 312 14.01 9.80 5.45
C PRO A 312 14.63 10.31 4.13
N PRO A 313 13.96 11.23 3.42
CA PRO A 313 14.55 11.87 2.25
C PRO A 313 15.81 12.68 2.60
N ALA A 314 16.67 12.88 1.62
CA ALA A 314 17.88 13.68 1.79
C ALA A 314 17.53 15.10 2.29
N GLY A 315 18.19 15.53 3.36
CA GLY A 315 17.98 16.85 3.98
C GLY A 315 16.94 16.88 5.11
N VAL A 316 16.18 15.81 5.33
CA VAL A 316 15.32 15.66 6.52
C VAL A 316 16.17 15.13 7.67
N THR A 317 16.32 15.90 8.74
CA THR A 317 17.21 15.59 9.88
C THR A 317 16.47 15.42 11.20
N GLU A 318 15.24 15.91 11.29
CA GLU A 318 14.38 15.79 12.47
C GLU A 318 13.18 14.90 12.15
N LEU A 319 12.91 13.91 12.99
CA LEU A 319 11.84 12.94 12.80
C LEU A 319 10.97 12.83 14.06
N PRO A 320 9.65 12.67 13.94
CA PRO A 320 8.92 12.67 12.66
C PRO A 320 8.84 14.08 12.01
N ASP A 321 8.99 14.12 10.68
CA ASP A 321 8.87 15.36 9.89
C ASP A 321 7.39 15.61 9.51
N PRO A 322 6.89 16.87 9.49
CA PRO A 322 5.49 17.15 9.19
C PRO A 322 5.02 16.78 7.77
N LEU A 323 5.95 16.59 6.82
CA LEU A 323 5.65 16.19 5.44
C LEU A 323 5.92 14.71 5.19
N TYR A 324 6.93 14.14 5.87
CA TYR A 324 7.44 12.81 5.60
C TYR A 324 7.26 11.81 6.75
N GLY A 325 6.83 12.27 7.93
CA GLY A 325 6.80 11.42 9.12
C GLY A 325 8.18 10.86 9.44
N TYR A 326 8.29 9.54 9.55
CA TYR A 326 9.57 8.84 9.71
C TYR A 326 10.29 8.58 8.39
N GLY A 327 9.64 8.80 7.24
CA GLY A 327 10.24 8.68 5.92
C GLY A 327 9.40 7.91 4.90
N LEU A 328 10.02 7.61 3.76
CA LEU A 328 9.46 6.76 2.72
C LEU A 328 9.45 5.31 3.20
N VAL A 329 8.35 4.61 2.97
CA VAL A 329 8.25 3.18 3.30
C VAL A 329 9.24 2.34 2.49
N ASP A 330 9.73 1.27 3.09
CA ASP A 330 10.58 0.25 2.46
C ASP A 330 10.04 -1.13 2.82
N ALA A 331 9.35 -1.76 1.89
CA ALA A 331 8.67 -3.03 2.11
C ALA A 331 9.68 -4.17 2.38
N GLN A 332 10.81 -4.18 1.67
CA GLN A 332 11.84 -5.20 1.90
C GLN A 332 12.43 -5.08 3.29
N ALA A 333 12.82 -3.86 3.69
CA ALA A 333 13.36 -3.64 5.02
C ALA A 333 12.31 -3.96 6.11
N ALA A 334 11.04 -3.62 5.91
CA ALA A 334 9.97 -3.90 6.87
C ALA A 334 9.80 -5.41 7.14
N VAL A 335 9.97 -6.29 6.14
CA VAL A 335 9.83 -7.74 6.31
C VAL A 335 11.13 -8.46 6.66
N THR A 336 12.31 -7.80 6.56
CA THR A 336 13.61 -8.49 6.77
C THR A 336 14.45 -7.92 7.89
N ALA A 337 14.22 -6.67 8.30
CA ALA A 337 15.03 -6.03 9.32
C ALA A 337 14.73 -6.58 10.73
N SER A 338 15.77 -6.64 11.55
CA SER A 338 15.61 -6.89 12.98
C SER A 338 15.31 -5.57 13.69
N VAL A 339 14.08 -5.34 14.08
CA VAL A 339 13.62 -4.15 14.79
C VAL A 339 13.35 -4.51 16.25
N PRO A 340 13.90 -3.76 17.22
CA PRO A 340 13.58 -3.99 18.63
C PRO A 340 12.09 -3.83 18.90
N ALA A 341 11.49 -4.77 19.64
CA ALA A 341 10.08 -4.73 19.98
C ALA A 341 9.77 -3.55 20.91
N VAL A 342 8.54 -3.07 20.80
CA VAL A 342 7.94 -2.06 21.68
C VAL A 342 6.82 -2.69 22.51
N SER A 343 6.51 -2.08 23.63
CA SER A 343 5.43 -2.50 24.53
C SER A 343 4.14 -1.70 24.34
N GLU A 344 4.18 -0.65 23.55
CA GLU A 344 3.08 0.28 23.34
C GLU A 344 3.15 0.82 21.91
N ASN A 345 2.00 1.25 21.37
CA ASN A 345 1.93 1.82 20.04
C ASN A 345 2.81 3.08 19.93
N PRO A 346 3.82 3.10 19.04
CA PRO A 346 4.72 4.23 18.91
C PRO A 346 4.05 5.51 18.39
N LEU A 347 2.81 5.41 17.90
CA LEU A 347 2.02 6.54 17.39
C LEU A 347 1.02 7.07 18.44
N GLY A 348 1.12 6.61 19.70
CA GLY A 348 0.33 7.08 20.84
C GLY A 348 -0.84 6.19 21.19
N SER A 349 -1.53 6.53 22.28
CA SER A 349 -2.63 5.76 22.86
C SER A 349 -3.94 6.55 22.83
N LEU A 350 -4.95 6.00 22.14
CA LEU A 350 -6.31 6.56 22.13
C LEU A 350 -6.93 6.47 23.54
N ALA A 351 -6.66 5.39 24.30
CA ALA A 351 -7.15 5.22 25.67
C ALA A 351 -6.68 6.35 26.61
N GLU A 352 -5.39 6.71 26.51
CA GLU A 352 -4.84 7.83 27.27
C GLU A 352 -5.45 9.17 26.82
N TRP A 353 -5.57 9.37 25.50
CA TRP A 353 -6.17 10.58 24.94
C TRP A 353 -7.62 10.76 25.44
N ILE A 354 -8.45 9.71 25.40
CA ILE A 354 -9.83 9.72 25.93
C ILE A 354 -9.83 10.08 27.41
N THR A 355 -8.90 9.50 28.18
CA THR A 355 -8.81 9.76 29.62
C THR A 355 -8.48 11.23 29.91
N ILE A 356 -7.61 11.85 29.12
CA ILE A 356 -7.18 13.24 29.32
C ILE A 356 -8.24 14.23 28.79
N TYR A 357 -8.69 14.03 27.57
CA TYR A 357 -9.47 15.06 26.88
C TYR A 357 -10.99 14.84 26.94
N ARG A 358 -11.49 13.60 26.86
CA ARG A 358 -12.93 13.33 26.92
C ARG A 358 -13.48 13.43 28.35
N ARG A 359 -12.70 12.99 29.34
CA ARG A 359 -13.09 13.06 30.76
C ARG A 359 -12.94 14.45 31.36
N ALA A 360 -11.96 15.24 30.94
CA ALA A 360 -11.80 16.62 31.34
C ALA A 360 -13.05 17.46 31.00
N ASN A 361 -13.72 17.17 29.89
CA ASN A 361 -14.95 17.81 29.48
C ASN A 361 -16.19 17.40 30.32
N LEU A 362 -16.08 16.41 31.20
CA LEU A 362 -17.13 15.95 32.11
C LEU A 362 -17.03 16.60 33.51
N VAL A 363 -15.92 17.28 33.81
CA VAL A 363 -15.79 18.05 35.06
C VAL A 363 -16.49 19.41 34.81
N PRO A 364 -17.60 19.72 35.52
CA PRO A 364 -18.23 21.05 35.41
C PRO A 364 -17.20 22.12 35.74
N ASP A 365 -17.19 23.21 34.98
CA ASP A 365 -16.42 24.40 35.39
C ASP A 365 -16.76 24.74 36.85
N PRO A 366 -15.76 25.02 37.69
CA PRO A 366 -16.04 25.39 39.09
C PRO A 366 -16.99 26.61 39.07
N GLU A 367 -18.10 26.47 39.78
CA GLU A 367 -19.05 27.61 39.88
C GLU A 367 -18.28 28.88 40.29
N PRO A 368 -18.53 30.01 39.60
CA PRO A 368 -17.87 31.23 39.93
C PRO A 368 -18.19 31.59 41.41
N THR A 369 -17.15 31.61 42.23
CA THR A 369 -17.28 32.03 43.62
C THR A 369 -17.73 33.47 43.68
N VAL A 370 -18.98 33.72 44.00
CA VAL A 370 -19.51 35.07 44.23
C VAL A 370 -18.83 35.59 45.51
N PRO A 371 -18.10 36.73 45.50
CA PRO A 371 -17.55 37.29 46.70
C PRO A 371 -18.68 37.63 47.67
N PRO A 372 -18.50 37.41 49.00
CA PRO A 372 -19.51 37.82 49.97
C PRO A 372 -19.80 39.28 49.82
N ALA A 373 -21.09 39.65 49.81
CA ALA A 373 -21.52 41.03 49.79
C ALA A 373 -20.96 41.78 51.01
N ALA A 374 -20.35 42.96 50.78
CA ALA A 374 -19.77 43.82 51.79
C ALA A 374 -20.82 44.52 52.65
#